data_d8b274cd441efb113f4e614933d5cd33
#
_entry.id   d8b274cd441efb113f4e614933d5cd33
#
_cell.length_a   1.000
_cell.length_b   1.000
_cell.length_c   1.000
_cell.angle_alpha   90.00
_cell.angle_beta   90.00
_cell.angle_gamma   90.00
#
_symmetry.space_group_name_H-M   'P 1'
#
loop_
_entity.id
_entity.type
_entity.pdbx_description
1 polymer ?
#
loop_
_entity_poly.entity_id
_entity_poly.type
_entity_poly.pdbx_seq_one_letter_code
_entity_poly.pdbx_strand_id
1 'polypeptide(L)'
;MRKLCFFLALLLTAMTVHAKGSGIPSEIFKNGKVKYEKSTNTLVLEEGFKFSLGKGLLVFDTGKDLRILLKGNAEFKAALLFKDNLIIEAAKPATLSVTSNISGSAVECPNLTVKENVDLQLLSRNSQEGMHALKCHGTLKVSKALFRAETTTANLSVKVKELSLDKVRMEKPKGGIVNDRWGGICYGDSLPAKIVRIKPDVQ
;
A
#
# COMPACT_ATOMS: atom_id res chain seq x y z
N MET A 1 25.05 16.94 -46.44
CA MET A 1 24.28 15.74 -46.04
C MET A 1 24.01 15.84 -44.52
N ARG A 2 22.82 16.28 -44.13
CA ARG A 2 22.42 16.45 -42.71
C ARG A 2 21.76 15.15 -42.28
N LYS A 3 22.38 14.46 -41.31
CA LYS A 3 21.78 13.28 -40.67
C LYS A 3 20.76 13.76 -39.62
N LEU A 4 19.50 13.50 -39.92
CA LEU A 4 18.35 13.74 -39.04
C LEU A 4 18.31 12.62 -38.01
N CYS A 5 18.73 12.87 -36.78
CA CYS A 5 18.54 11.94 -35.65
C CYS A 5 17.08 12.06 -35.19
N PHE A 6 16.26 11.06 -35.55
CA PHE A 6 14.94 10.86 -34.94
C PHE A 6 15.13 10.31 -33.51
N PHE A 7 14.96 11.17 -32.53
CA PHE A 7 14.73 10.73 -31.15
C PHE A 7 13.30 10.22 -31.03
N LEU A 8 13.15 8.91 -31.05
CA LEU A 8 11.89 8.25 -30.72
C LEU A 8 11.72 8.29 -29.20
N ALA A 9 11.09 9.35 -28.70
CA ALA A 9 10.66 9.41 -27.31
C ALA A 9 9.56 8.37 -27.11
N LEU A 10 9.89 7.23 -26.54
CA LEU A 10 8.94 6.22 -26.10
C LEU A 10 8.20 6.77 -24.89
N LEU A 11 7.10 7.48 -25.13
CA LEU A 11 6.15 7.87 -24.10
C LEU A 11 5.52 6.59 -23.54
N LEU A 12 6.04 6.09 -22.42
CA LEU A 12 5.31 5.13 -21.59
C LEU A 12 4.11 5.87 -20.97
N THR A 13 3.02 5.91 -21.70
CA THR A 13 1.72 6.30 -21.14
C THR A 13 1.32 5.21 -20.13
N ALA A 14 1.55 5.48 -18.84
CA ALA A 14 0.88 4.73 -17.79
C ALA A 14 -0.63 4.91 -18.01
N MET A 15 -1.30 3.86 -18.47
CA MET A 15 -2.76 3.87 -18.60
C MET A 15 -3.37 3.96 -17.22
N THR A 16 -3.72 5.18 -16.80
CA THR A 16 -4.58 5.41 -15.64
C THR A 16 -6.01 5.16 -16.10
N VAL A 17 -6.58 4.03 -15.76
CA VAL A 17 -7.98 3.75 -16.04
C VAL A 17 -8.83 4.31 -14.91
N HIS A 18 -9.58 5.35 -15.20
CA HIS A 18 -10.55 5.96 -14.28
C HIS A 18 -11.94 5.47 -14.64
N ALA A 19 -12.63 4.82 -13.71
CA ALA A 19 -14.06 4.59 -13.83
C ALA A 19 -14.80 5.92 -13.62
N LYS A 20 -15.52 6.39 -14.63
CA LYS A 20 -16.41 7.57 -14.51
C LYS A 20 -17.46 7.28 -13.43
N GLY A 21 -17.38 7.95 -12.29
CA GLY A 21 -18.48 8.08 -11.34
C GLY A 21 -18.27 7.57 -9.90
N SER A 22 -17.33 6.66 -9.62
CA SER A 22 -17.11 6.14 -8.25
C SER A 22 -15.75 6.43 -7.65
N GLY A 23 -14.78 6.84 -8.49
CA GLY A 23 -13.37 6.95 -8.06
C GLY A 23 -12.70 5.61 -7.76
N ILE A 24 -13.40 4.49 -8.01
CA ILE A 24 -12.88 3.12 -7.87
C ILE A 24 -12.56 2.57 -9.26
N PRO A 25 -11.37 1.99 -9.50
CA PRO A 25 -11.02 1.39 -10.79
C PRO A 25 -12.00 0.27 -11.18
N SER A 26 -12.60 0.36 -12.38
CA SER A 26 -13.64 -0.58 -12.83
C SER A 26 -13.13 -1.99 -13.03
N GLU A 27 -11.83 -2.16 -13.30
CA GLU A 27 -11.20 -3.44 -13.57
C GLU A 27 -11.25 -4.40 -12.40
N ILE A 28 -11.23 -3.88 -11.17
CA ILE A 28 -11.25 -4.73 -9.97
C ILE A 28 -12.56 -5.51 -9.83
N PHE A 29 -13.66 -5.02 -10.45
CA PHE A 29 -14.97 -5.66 -10.37
C PHE A 29 -15.13 -6.88 -11.29
N LYS A 30 -14.23 -7.09 -12.25
CA LYS A 30 -14.34 -8.13 -13.26
C LYS A 30 -14.36 -9.56 -12.72
N ASN A 31 -13.81 -9.80 -11.52
CA ASN A 31 -13.77 -11.13 -10.91
C ASN A 31 -14.98 -11.44 -10.01
N GLY A 32 -15.90 -10.49 -9.83
CA GLY A 32 -17.12 -10.66 -9.03
C GLY A 32 -16.92 -10.78 -7.51
N LYS A 33 -15.66 -10.75 -7.04
CA LYS A 33 -15.31 -10.89 -5.60
C LYS A 33 -15.08 -9.56 -4.90
N VAL A 34 -15.61 -8.48 -5.46
CA VAL A 34 -15.51 -7.14 -4.89
C VAL A 34 -16.83 -6.42 -5.05
N LYS A 35 -17.21 -5.67 -4.04
CA LYS A 35 -18.39 -4.79 -4.02
C LYS A 35 -17.97 -3.43 -3.50
N TYR A 36 -18.58 -2.38 -4.03
CA TYR A 36 -18.39 -1.03 -3.52
C TYR A 36 -19.71 -0.49 -2.96
N GLU A 37 -19.69 -0.22 -1.66
CA GLU A 37 -20.80 0.38 -0.92
C GLU A 37 -20.63 1.90 -0.88
N LYS A 38 -21.28 2.59 -1.80
CA LYS A 38 -21.14 4.04 -1.99
C LYS A 38 -21.56 4.85 -0.75
N SER A 39 -22.57 4.40 -0.02
CA SER A 39 -23.09 5.09 1.18
C SER A 39 -22.05 5.18 2.31
N THR A 40 -21.24 4.16 2.48
CA THR A 40 -20.20 4.04 3.53
C THR A 40 -18.79 4.27 3.00
N ASN A 41 -18.65 4.53 1.69
CA ASN A 41 -17.38 4.58 0.98
C ASN A 41 -16.49 3.35 1.24
N THR A 42 -17.10 2.15 1.20
CA THR A 42 -16.46 0.90 1.57
C THR A 42 -16.28 -0.02 0.37
N LEU A 43 -15.04 -0.44 0.13
CA LEU A 43 -14.70 -1.50 -0.80
C LEU A 43 -14.66 -2.83 -0.05
N VAL A 44 -15.62 -3.71 -0.32
CA VAL A 44 -15.70 -5.03 0.30
C VAL A 44 -14.97 -6.04 -0.58
N LEU A 45 -13.94 -6.68 -0.04
CA LEU A 45 -13.20 -7.76 -0.70
C LEU A 45 -13.65 -9.11 -0.12
N GLU A 46 -14.25 -9.93 -0.97
CA GLU A 46 -14.70 -11.27 -0.60
C GLU A 46 -13.51 -12.25 -0.50
N GLU A 47 -13.70 -13.37 0.20
CA GLU A 47 -12.69 -14.42 0.38
C GLU A 47 -12.11 -14.89 -0.97
N GLY A 48 -10.78 -14.94 -1.03
CA GLY A 48 -10.04 -15.36 -2.22
C GLY A 48 -10.09 -14.34 -3.38
N PHE A 49 -10.36 -13.06 -3.09
CA PHE A 49 -10.17 -11.99 -4.07
C PHE A 49 -8.72 -11.96 -4.52
N LYS A 50 -8.50 -11.97 -5.84
CA LYS A 50 -7.17 -11.80 -6.45
C LYS A 50 -7.29 -10.88 -7.64
N PHE A 51 -6.42 -9.89 -7.68
CA PHE A 51 -6.33 -8.95 -8.78
C PHE A 51 -4.89 -8.80 -9.23
N SER A 52 -4.66 -8.78 -10.55
CA SER A 52 -3.34 -8.56 -11.13
C SER A 52 -3.44 -7.63 -12.32
N LEU A 53 -2.68 -6.55 -12.30
CA LEU A 53 -2.58 -5.58 -13.40
C LEU A 53 -1.21 -5.64 -14.09
N GLY A 54 -0.37 -6.63 -13.78
CA GLY A 54 0.96 -6.76 -14.35
C GLY A 54 1.87 -5.59 -13.92
N LYS A 55 2.05 -4.60 -14.81
CA LYS A 55 2.85 -3.40 -14.55
C LYS A 55 1.98 -2.15 -14.32
N GLY A 56 0.75 -2.30 -13.85
CA GLY A 56 -0.20 -1.20 -13.71
C GLY A 56 -0.22 -0.55 -12.33
N LEU A 57 -0.73 0.68 -12.30
CA LEU A 57 -1.06 1.45 -11.11
C LEU A 57 -2.58 1.58 -11.02
N LEU A 58 -3.18 1.17 -9.90
CA LEU A 58 -4.58 1.43 -9.61
C LEU A 58 -4.70 2.73 -8.81
N VAL A 59 -5.51 3.65 -9.29
CA VAL A 59 -5.77 4.93 -8.61
C VAL A 59 -7.18 4.91 -8.03
N PHE A 60 -7.28 5.10 -6.72
CA PHE A 60 -8.52 5.23 -5.97
C PHE A 60 -8.68 6.70 -5.59
N ASP A 61 -9.76 7.33 -6.09
CA ASP A 61 -10.06 8.76 -5.88
C ASP A 61 -11.56 8.91 -5.64
N THR A 62 -11.96 8.69 -4.39
CA THR A 62 -13.37 8.71 -3.99
C THR A 62 -13.82 10.04 -3.41
N GLY A 63 -12.87 10.96 -3.17
CA GLY A 63 -13.09 12.26 -2.55
C GLY A 63 -13.41 12.18 -1.06
N LYS A 64 -13.22 11.00 -0.44
CA LYS A 64 -13.44 10.73 0.99
C LYS A 64 -12.55 9.58 1.45
N ASP A 65 -12.35 9.44 2.76
CA ASP A 65 -11.65 8.29 3.34
C ASP A 65 -12.21 6.98 2.82
N LEU A 66 -11.37 6.18 2.14
CA LEU A 66 -11.77 4.88 1.61
C LEU A 66 -11.56 3.79 2.66
N ARG A 67 -12.60 3.02 2.91
CA ARG A 67 -12.54 1.83 3.76
C ARG A 67 -12.43 0.58 2.90
N ILE A 68 -11.49 -0.31 3.22
CA ILE A 68 -11.41 -1.67 2.67
C ILE A 68 -11.85 -2.63 3.77
N LEU A 69 -12.94 -3.34 3.54
CA LEU A 69 -13.45 -4.38 4.43
C LEU A 69 -13.10 -5.76 3.87
N LEU A 70 -12.27 -6.51 4.59
CA LEU A 70 -11.89 -7.87 4.23
C LEU A 70 -12.91 -8.87 4.79
N LYS A 71 -13.51 -9.68 3.94
CA LYS A 71 -14.34 -10.84 4.31
C LYS A 71 -13.52 -12.13 4.42
N GLY A 72 -12.27 -12.09 3.97
CA GLY A 72 -11.28 -13.14 4.03
C GLY A 72 -9.99 -12.69 3.35
N ASN A 73 -9.14 -13.65 2.98
CA ASN A 73 -7.84 -13.33 2.37
C ASN A 73 -8.01 -12.74 0.97
N ALA A 74 -7.23 -11.68 0.69
CA ALA A 74 -7.26 -10.94 -0.56
C ALA A 74 -5.85 -10.61 -1.06
N GLU A 75 -5.67 -10.51 -2.39
CA GLU A 75 -4.37 -10.25 -3.02
C GLU A 75 -4.50 -9.23 -4.15
N PHE A 76 -3.61 -8.23 -4.14
CA PHE A 76 -3.33 -7.35 -5.28
C PHE A 76 -1.89 -7.55 -5.77
N LYS A 77 -1.74 -7.78 -7.07
CA LYS A 77 -0.45 -7.70 -7.78
C LYS A 77 -0.46 -6.45 -8.66
N ALA A 78 -0.39 -5.30 -8.00
CA ALA A 78 -0.41 -3.96 -8.61
C ALA A 78 0.12 -2.94 -7.61
N ALA A 79 0.59 -1.78 -8.07
CA ALA A 79 0.75 -0.62 -7.21
C ALA A 79 -0.62 0.03 -6.96
N LEU A 80 -0.87 0.46 -5.73
CA LEU A 80 -2.14 1.07 -5.30
C LEU A 80 -1.88 2.49 -4.83
N LEU A 81 -2.51 3.46 -5.47
CA LEU A 81 -2.49 4.87 -5.06
C LEU A 81 -3.88 5.28 -4.59
N PHE A 82 -3.97 5.67 -3.35
CA PHE A 82 -5.16 6.24 -2.74
C PHE A 82 -4.98 7.75 -2.61
N LYS A 83 -5.93 8.52 -3.13
CA LYS A 83 -5.93 9.98 -3.01
C LYS A 83 -6.42 10.47 -1.65
N ASP A 84 -7.24 9.64 -1.00
CA ASP A 84 -7.83 9.88 0.30
C ASP A 84 -7.20 8.97 1.36
N ASN A 85 -7.52 9.16 2.64
CA ASN A 85 -7.05 8.28 3.70
C ASN A 85 -7.57 6.86 3.49
N LEU A 86 -6.75 5.88 3.86
CA LEU A 86 -7.07 4.47 3.72
C LEU A 86 -7.27 3.83 5.09
N ILE A 87 -8.40 3.15 5.26
CA ILE A 87 -8.73 2.35 6.44
C ILE A 87 -8.90 0.91 6.02
N ILE A 88 -8.16 -0.01 6.61
CA ILE A 88 -8.28 -1.45 6.34
C ILE A 88 -8.78 -2.14 7.60
N GLU A 89 -9.85 -2.91 7.47
CA GLU A 89 -10.50 -3.61 8.57
C GLU A 89 -10.99 -5.00 8.15
N ALA A 90 -11.16 -5.88 9.12
CA ALA A 90 -11.70 -7.23 8.92
C ALA A 90 -12.55 -7.63 10.12
N ALA A 91 -13.69 -8.30 9.86
CA ALA A 91 -14.57 -8.81 10.94
C ALA A 91 -14.01 -10.08 11.59
N LYS A 92 -13.17 -10.83 10.88
CA LYS A 92 -12.43 -12.03 11.33
C LYS A 92 -11.00 -11.96 10.79
N PRO A 93 -10.05 -12.72 11.35
CA PRO A 93 -8.67 -12.72 10.86
C PRO A 93 -8.59 -12.92 9.34
N ALA A 94 -7.95 -11.97 8.66
CA ALA A 94 -7.82 -11.95 7.21
C ALA A 94 -6.52 -11.29 6.77
N THR A 95 -5.93 -11.80 5.70
CA THR A 95 -4.70 -11.26 5.11
C THR A 95 -5.02 -10.44 3.88
N LEU A 96 -4.45 -9.23 3.80
CA LEU A 96 -4.37 -8.45 2.57
C LEU A 96 -2.92 -8.38 2.10
N SER A 97 -2.62 -9.03 0.98
CA SER A 97 -1.30 -8.96 0.35
C SER A 97 -1.31 -8.00 -0.82
N VAL A 98 -0.35 -7.07 -0.85
CA VAL A 98 -0.14 -6.16 -1.98
C VAL A 98 1.30 -6.27 -2.44
N THR A 99 1.49 -6.66 -3.71
CA THR A 99 2.82 -6.77 -4.32
C THR A 99 2.91 -5.86 -5.54
N SER A 100 3.87 -4.93 -5.51
CA SER A 100 4.21 -4.10 -6.68
C SER A 100 5.51 -4.57 -7.32
N ASN A 101 5.48 -4.74 -8.65
CA ASN A 101 6.65 -5.10 -9.48
C ASN A 101 7.07 -3.95 -10.40
N ILE A 102 6.48 -2.77 -10.26
CA ILE A 102 6.68 -1.60 -11.15
C ILE A 102 7.28 -0.42 -10.39
N SER A 103 7.60 0.63 -11.14
CA SER A 103 7.98 1.93 -10.61
C SER A 103 6.83 2.55 -9.81
N GLY A 104 6.75 2.26 -8.51
CA GLY A 104 5.75 2.74 -7.59
C GLY A 104 5.81 1.99 -6.26
N SER A 105 5.32 2.61 -5.22
CA SER A 105 5.14 1.96 -3.94
C SER A 105 4.03 0.91 -4.04
N ALA A 106 4.10 -0.17 -3.25
CA ALA A 106 3.00 -1.14 -3.25
C ALA A 106 1.70 -0.47 -2.79
N VAL A 107 1.77 0.37 -1.76
CA VAL A 107 0.66 1.25 -1.34
C VAL A 107 1.19 2.67 -1.17
N GLU A 108 0.48 3.65 -1.73
CA GLU A 108 0.68 5.08 -1.49
C GLU A 108 -0.66 5.71 -1.06
N CYS A 109 -0.65 6.48 0.06
CA CYS A 109 -1.84 7.14 0.60
C CYS A 109 -1.48 8.33 1.50
N PRO A 110 -2.42 9.26 1.78
CA PRO A 110 -2.21 10.33 2.76
C PRO A 110 -2.00 9.79 4.17
N ASN A 111 -2.95 9.00 4.70
CA ASN A 111 -2.84 8.31 5.99
C ASN A 111 -3.32 6.87 5.84
N LEU A 112 -2.73 5.96 6.64
CA LEU A 112 -3.13 4.55 6.68
C LEU A 112 -3.51 4.14 8.10
N THR A 113 -4.71 3.56 8.24
CA THR A 113 -5.14 2.90 9.48
C THR A 113 -5.35 1.42 9.22
N VAL A 114 -4.64 0.57 9.95
CA VAL A 114 -4.80 -0.89 9.94
C VAL A 114 -5.42 -1.31 11.25
N LYS A 115 -6.63 -1.88 11.20
CA LYS A 115 -7.40 -2.27 12.37
C LYS A 115 -7.21 -3.75 12.73
N GLU A 116 -7.75 -4.13 13.87
CA GLU A 116 -7.69 -5.50 14.39
C GLU A 116 -8.16 -6.55 13.35
N ASN A 117 -7.69 -7.78 13.51
CA ASN A 117 -7.93 -8.92 12.63
C ASN A 117 -7.31 -8.81 11.22
N VAL A 118 -6.60 -7.74 10.90
CA VAL A 118 -5.92 -7.58 9.62
C VAL A 118 -4.47 -8.03 9.74
N ASP A 119 -4.02 -8.86 8.78
CA ASP A 119 -2.60 -9.09 8.45
C ASP A 119 -2.30 -8.38 7.13
N LEU A 120 -1.74 -7.18 7.20
CA LEU A 120 -1.36 -6.40 6.02
C LEU A 120 0.08 -6.69 5.60
N GLN A 121 0.25 -7.24 4.40
CA GLN A 121 1.54 -7.60 3.83
C GLN A 121 1.81 -6.79 2.57
N LEU A 122 2.80 -5.93 2.62
CA LEU A 122 3.22 -5.05 1.52
C LEU A 122 4.60 -5.44 1.02
N LEU A 123 4.73 -5.70 -0.28
CA LEU A 123 5.98 -6.03 -0.91
C LEU A 123 6.24 -5.17 -2.14
N SER A 124 7.34 -4.41 -2.13
CA SER A 124 7.85 -3.73 -3.33
C SER A 124 9.05 -4.49 -3.86
N ARG A 125 8.94 -5.00 -5.09
CA ARG A 125 10.02 -5.71 -5.80
C ARG A 125 10.81 -4.80 -6.75
N ASN A 126 10.54 -3.52 -6.72
CA ASN A 126 11.20 -2.58 -7.59
C ASN A 126 12.60 -2.20 -7.09
N SER A 127 13.56 -2.11 -8.00
CA SER A 127 14.95 -1.71 -7.72
C SER A 127 15.19 -0.20 -7.86
N GLN A 128 14.21 0.58 -8.29
CA GLN A 128 14.38 2.02 -8.48
C GLN A 128 14.43 2.75 -7.14
N GLU A 129 15.23 3.78 -7.07
CA GLU A 129 15.34 4.65 -5.90
C GLU A 129 13.99 5.34 -5.61
N GLY A 130 13.66 5.51 -4.32
CA GLY A 130 12.41 6.15 -3.89
C GLY A 130 11.17 5.26 -3.90
N MET A 131 11.30 3.95 -4.21
CA MET A 131 10.19 2.99 -4.18
C MET A 131 10.10 2.31 -2.82
N HIS A 132 8.91 2.35 -2.23
CA HIS A 132 8.64 1.85 -0.89
C HIS A 132 7.59 0.72 -0.94
N ALA A 133 7.56 -0.14 0.07
CA ALA A 133 6.40 -1.01 0.26
C ALA A 133 5.19 -0.17 0.70
N LEU A 134 5.40 0.78 1.61
CA LEU A 134 4.40 1.79 1.99
C LEU A 134 4.98 3.19 1.83
N LYS A 135 4.28 4.08 1.13
CA LYS A 135 4.48 5.52 1.13
C LYS A 135 3.24 6.20 1.71
N CYS A 136 3.31 6.53 2.99
CA CYS A 136 2.27 7.23 3.73
C CYS A 136 2.72 8.67 3.97
N HIS A 137 1.98 9.64 3.46
CA HIS A 137 2.39 11.04 3.53
C HIS A 137 2.19 11.67 4.91
N GLY A 138 1.41 11.04 5.77
CA GLY A 138 1.11 11.46 7.15
C GLY A 138 1.34 10.33 8.14
N THR A 139 0.27 9.86 8.78
CA THR A 139 0.31 8.91 9.89
C THR A 139 0.00 7.47 9.44
N LEU A 140 0.86 6.53 9.85
CA LEU A 140 0.55 5.09 9.87
C LEU A 140 0.05 4.73 11.27
N LYS A 141 -1.22 4.31 11.37
CA LYS A 141 -1.81 3.79 12.60
C LYS A 141 -2.03 2.29 12.48
N VAL A 142 -1.46 1.52 13.42
CA VAL A 142 -1.66 0.06 13.51
C VAL A 142 -2.25 -0.27 14.88
N SER A 143 -3.45 -0.88 14.90
CA SER A 143 -4.18 -1.22 16.11
C SER A 143 -4.54 -2.70 16.13
N LYS A 144 -4.00 -3.47 17.09
CA LYS A 144 -4.24 -4.91 17.28
C LYS A 144 -4.12 -5.75 15.99
N ALA A 145 -3.25 -5.34 15.07
CA ALA A 145 -3.10 -5.90 13.73
C ALA A 145 -1.68 -6.38 13.49
N LEU A 146 -1.52 -7.24 12.50
CA LEU A 146 -0.23 -7.56 11.91
C LEU A 146 0.04 -6.63 10.74
N PHE A 147 1.25 -6.08 10.68
CA PHE A 147 1.71 -5.27 9.57
C PHE A 147 3.11 -5.69 9.16
N ARG A 148 3.28 -5.97 7.88
CA ARG A 148 4.59 -6.25 7.29
C ARG A 148 4.77 -5.44 6.03
N ALA A 149 5.89 -4.74 5.94
CA ALA A 149 6.33 -4.05 4.75
C ALA A 149 7.76 -4.43 4.42
N GLU A 150 8.02 -4.79 3.17
CA GLU A 150 9.32 -5.25 2.71
C GLU A 150 9.64 -4.67 1.33
N THR A 151 10.90 -4.26 1.15
CA THR A 151 11.45 -3.91 -0.16
C THR A 151 12.67 -4.79 -0.46
N THR A 152 12.81 -5.20 -1.72
CA THR A 152 13.95 -6.00 -2.17
C THR A 152 15.22 -5.18 -2.39
N THR A 153 15.14 -3.86 -2.32
CA THR A 153 16.26 -2.93 -2.54
C THR A 153 16.84 -2.39 -1.24
N ALA A 154 17.88 -1.55 -1.36
CA ALA A 154 18.47 -0.84 -0.22
C ALA A 154 17.59 0.30 0.33
N ASN A 155 16.43 0.52 -0.26
CA ASN A 155 15.54 1.62 0.06
C ASN A 155 14.76 1.39 1.36
N LEU A 156 14.26 2.49 1.91
CA LEU A 156 13.34 2.52 3.04
C LEU A 156 12.04 1.78 2.68
N SER A 157 11.65 0.74 3.44
CA SER A 157 10.40 0.00 3.16
C SER A 157 9.14 0.77 3.51
N VAL A 158 9.18 1.59 4.57
CA VAL A 158 8.04 2.39 5.04
C VAL A 158 8.45 3.85 5.13
N LYS A 159 7.94 4.67 4.22
CA LYS A 159 8.01 6.12 4.28
C LYS A 159 6.77 6.64 5.01
N VAL A 160 6.97 7.39 6.11
CA VAL A 160 5.89 7.88 6.96
C VAL A 160 6.40 9.05 7.79
N LYS A 161 5.53 10.02 8.12
CA LYS A 161 5.87 11.12 9.03
C LYS A 161 5.64 10.74 10.50
N GLU A 162 4.57 10.00 10.76
CA GLU A 162 4.17 9.64 12.12
C GLU A 162 3.77 8.17 12.21
N LEU A 163 4.08 7.54 13.33
CA LEU A 163 3.70 6.16 13.64
C LEU A 163 2.89 6.13 14.93
N SER A 164 1.69 5.55 14.88
CA SER A 164 0.82 5.32 16.03
C SER A 164 0.59 3.82 16.23
N LEU A 165 1.02 3.27 17.34
CA LEU A 165 0.91 1.87 17.70
C LEU A 165 -0.07 1.71 18.87
N ASP A 166 -1.12 0.89 18.71
CA ASP A 166 -2.09 0.58 19.74
C ASP A 166 -2.20 -0.92 19.95
N LYS A 167 -1.76 -1.39 21.14
CA LYS A 167 -1.70 -2.82 21.51
C LYS A 167 -0.92 -3.69 20.53
N VAL A 168 0.11 -3.09 19.94
CA VAL A 168 1.05 -3.73 19.02
C VAL A 168 2.46 -3.19 19.30
N ARG A 169 3.47 -3.97 18.94
CA ARG A 169 4.88 -3.56 19.04
C ARG A 169 5.61 -3.76 17.74
N MET A 170 6.65 -2.97 17.53
CA MET A 170 7.57 -3.17 16.43
C MET A 170 8.51 -4.34 16.73
N GLU A 171 8.42 -5.38 15.89
CA GLU A 171 9.31 -6.54 15.97
C GLU A 171 10.58 -6.31 15.14
N LYS A 172 10.43 -5.69 13.97
CA LYS A 172 11.54 -5.28 13.09
C LYS A 172 11.29 -3.90 12.53
N PRO A 173 12.26 -3.00 12.54
CA PRO A 173 13.51 -3.12 13.31
C PRO A 173 13.24 -3.05 14.82
N LYS A 174 13.97 -3.84 15.60
CA LYS A 174 13.84 -3.78 17.07
C LYS A 174 14.28 -2.40 17.56
N GLY A 175 13.40 -1.69 18.28
CA GLY A 175 13.65 -0.30 18.69
C GLY A 175 13.61 0.68 17.52
N GLY A 176 12.90 0.33 16.42
CA GLY A 176 12.76 1.20 15.28
C GLY A 176 11.97 2.46 15.59
N ILE A 177 12.40 3.56 15.00
CA ILE A 177 11.78 4.89 15.13
C ILE A 177 11.46 5.46 13.76
N VAL A 178 10.54 6.42 13.72
CA VAL A 178 10.42 7.32 12.56
C VAL A 178 11.55 8.33 12.64
N ASN A 179 12.34 8.41 11.58
CA ASN A 179 13.49 9.29 11.51
C ASN A 179 13.24 10.37 10.44
N ASP A 180 13.29 11.64 10.82
CA ASP A 180 12.99 12.77 9.94
C ASP A 180 13.98 12.92 8.78
N ARG A 181 15.27 12.58 8.99
CA ARG A 181 16.29 12.62 7.95
C ARG A 181 15.96 11.68 6.79
N TRP A 182 15.42 10.50 7.09
CA TRP A 182 15.05 9.50 6.10
C TRP A 182 13.57 9.54 5.72
N GLY A 183 12.75 10.23 6.52
CA GLY A 183 11.32 10.37 6.32
C GLY A 183 10.56 9.06 6.49
N GLY A 184 10.99 8.19 7.42
CA GLY A 184 10.33 6.90 7.63
C GLY A 184 10.97 6.03 8.71
N ILE A 185 10.59 4.75 8.74
CA ILE A 185 11.00 3.81 9.80
C ILE A 185 12.43 3.32 9.58
N CYS A 186 13.27 3.54 10.57
CA CYS A 186 14.70 3.25 10.55
C CYS A 186 15.15 2.41 11.73
N TYR A 187 16.37 1.84 11.64
CA TYR A 187 17.12 1.28 12.77
C TYR A 187 17.74 2.43 13.58
N GLY A 188 16.99 2.98 14.55
CA GLY A 188 17.40 4.17 15.26
C GLY A 188 17.71 5.33 14.32
N ASP A 189 18.79 6.07 14.58
CA ASP A 189 19.16 7.26 13.79
C ASP A 189 20.00 6.96 12.54
N SER A 190 20.33 5.70 12.28
CA SER A 190 21.42 5.40 11.36
C SER A 190 20.99 4.86 9.99
N LEU A 191 20.11 3.91 9.88
CA LEU A 191 19.85 3.22 8.61
C LEU A 191 18.37 3.01 8.32
N PRO A 192 17.93 3.20 7.06
CA PRO A 192 16.57 2.85 6.61
C PRO A 192 16.27 1.37 6.83
N ALA A 193 15.06 1.05 7.29
CA ALA A 193 14.63 -0.32 7.47
C ALA A 193 14.08 -0.91 6.16
N LYS A 194 14.71 -1.99 5.67
CA LYS A 194 14.23 -2.76 4.50
C LYS A 194 13.01 -3.61 4.82
N ILE A 195 12.87 -4.01 6.07
CA ILE A 195 11.78 -4.83 6.55
C ILE A 195 11.23 -4.17 7.81
N VAL A 196 9.94 -3.87 7.78
CA VAL A 196 9.18 -3.44 8.95
C VAL A 196 8.16 -4.52 9.30
N ARG A 197 8.15 -4.95 10.56
CA ARG A 197 7.16 -5.88 11.11
C ARG A 197 6.62 -5.32 12.41
N ILE A 198 5.31 -5.20 12.48
CA ILE A 198 4.56 -4.81 13.66
C ILE A 198 3.61 -5.96 13.97
N LYS A 199 3.55 -6.39 15.22
CA LYS A 199 2.70 -7.49 15.66
C LYS A 199 1.96 -7.13 16.95
N PRO A 200 0.80 -7.76 17.21
CA PRO A 200 0.08 -7.60 18.46
C PRO A 200 0.98 -7.90 19.66
N ASP A 201 0.77 -7.18 20.74
CA ASP A 201 1.34 -7.53 22.04
C ASP A 201 0.76 -8.86 22.46
N VAL A 202 1.62 -9.79 22.89
CA VAL A 202 1.18 -11.04 23.50
C VAL A 202 0.61 -10.66 24.88
N GLN A 203 -0.68 -10.92 25.06
CA GLN A 203 -1.31 -10.86 26.38
C GLN A 203 -0.82 -12.02 27.25
#